data_b81715a0ceaded06142b53d87ad7084e
#
_entry.id   b81715a0ceaded06142b53d87ad7084e
#
_cell.length_a   1.000
_cell.length_b   1.000
_cell.length_c   1.000
_cell.angle_alpha   90.00
_cell.angle_beta   90.00
_cell.angle_gamma   90.00
#
_symmetry.space_group_name_H-M   'P 1'
#
loop_
_entity.id
_entity.type
_entity.pdbx_description
1 polymer ?
#
loop_
_entity_poly.entity_id
_entity_poly.type
_entity_poly.pdbx_seq_one_letter_code
_entity_poly.pdbx_strand_id
1 'polypeptide(L)'
;MKKLLYIFIFLFISHSHAEIVNIIDIKGNKRVSDETIKLYGDIVLGSNYSINDLDKILKKLYETEFFEDVKIEIKNNVLVLNVEEYPVINEIIIEGEKAKKIREDIKKRIKLKEKASFIKSKLNDDVNTIKKAYSTLGFIFTEVDTIIDEFSENRINLTYKI
;
A
#
# COMPACT_ATOMS: atom_id res chain seq x y z
N MET A 1 -15.32 -42.73 -53.36
CA MET A 1 -14.09 -41.96 -53.10
C MET A 1 -14.35 -41.08 -51.87
N LYS A 2 -13.94 -41.54 -50.71
CA LYS A 2 -14.13 -40.81 -49.44
C LYS A 2 -12.89 -39.94 -49.23
N LYS A 3 -13.06 -38.62 -49.31
CA LYS A 3 -11.97 -37.65 -48.95
C LYS A 3 -11.93 -37.53 -47.43
N LEU A 4 -10.87 -38.07 -46.84
CA LEU A 4 -10.54 -37.96 -45.43
C LEU A 4 -9.96 -36.55 -45.17
N LEU A 5 -10.75 -35.67 -44.56
CA LEU A 5 -10.32 -34.32 -44.16
C LEU A 5 -9.61 -34.42 -42.82
N TYR A 6 -8.28 -34.37 -42.81
CA TYR A 6 -7.49 -34.25 -41.58
C TYR A 6 -7.56 -32.80 -41.10
N ILE A 7 -8.36 -32.58 -40.08
CA ILE A 7 -8.33 -31.31 -39.32
C ILE A 7 -7.08 -31.36 -38.41
N PHE A 8 -6.04 -30.62 -38.80
CA PHE A 8 -4.84 -30.41 -37.99
C PHE A 8 -5.16 -29.35 -36.93
N ILE A 9 -5.64 -29.80 -35.77
CA ILE A 9 -5.83 -28.92 -34.61
C ILE A 9 -4.43 -28.63 -34.07
N PHE A 10 -3.87 -27.44 -34.41
CA PHE A 10 -2.66 -26.92 -33.82
C PHE A 10 -3.04 -26.46 -32.41
N LEU A 11 -2.83 -27.33 -31.43
CA LEU A 11 -2.86 -26.96 -30.00
C LEU A 11 -1.70 -26.01 -29.72
N PHE A 12 -1.98 -24.72 -29.72
CA PHE A 12 -1.09 -23.71 -29.12
C PHE A 12 -1.05 -23.98 -27.61
N ILE A 13 -0.12 -24.84 -27.19
CA ILE A 13 0.21 -25.00 -25.79
C ILE A 13 1.04 -23.76 -25.43
N SER A 14 0.38 -22.75 -24.87
CA SER A 14 1.07 -21.63 -24.23
C SER A 14 1.85 -22.19 -23.04
N HIS A 15 3.14 -22.41 -23.22
CA HIS A 15 4.02 -22.77 -22.12
C HIS A 15 4.18 -21.50 -21.28
N SER A 16 3.53 -21.47 -20.13
CA SER A 16 3.87 -20.53 -19.07
C SER A 16 5.24 -20.94 -18.54
N HIS A 17 6.29 -20.30 -19.03
CA HIS A 17 7.62 -20.53 -18.52
C HIS A 17 7.73 -19.80 -17.16
N ALA A 18 7.87 -20.56 -16.09
CA ALA A 18 8.33 -20.04 -14.83
C ALA A 18 9.85 -19.81 -14.94
N GLU A 19 10.28 -18.58 -14.64
CA GLU A 19 11.71 -18.24 -14.71
C GLU A 19 12.38 -18.42 -13.33
N ILE A 20 13.55 -19.09 -13.31
CA ILE A 20 14.35 -19.22 -12.10
C ILE A 20 15.01 -17.88 -11.79
N VAL A 21 14.73 -17.32 -10.61
CA VAL A 21 15.28 -16.05 -10.16
C VAL A 21 16.60 -16.28 -9.44
N ASN A 22 17.67 -15.77 -10.01
CA ASN A 22 19.03 -15.88 -9.46
C ASN A 22 19.49 -14.62 -8.72
N ILE A 23 18.82 -13.49 -8.96
CA ILE A 23 19.12 -12.20 -8.33
C ILE A 23 17.79 -11.51 -7.99
N ILE A 24 17.75 -10.86 -6.85
CA ILE A 24 16.63 -10.00 -6.44
C ILE A 24 17.18 -8.58 -6.32
N ASP A 25 16.65 -7.65 -7.12
CA ASP A 25 17.03 -6.24 -7.18
C ASP A 25 15.86 -5.39 -6.70
N ILE A 26 15.98 -4.76 -5.52
CA ILE A 26 14.94 -3.95 -4.90
C ILE A 26 15.38 -2.49 -4.93
N LYS A 27 14.51 -1.61 -5.38
CA LYS A 27 14.76 -0.17 -5.54
C LYS A 27 13.62 0.67 -5.02
N GLY A 28 13.96 1.89 -4.57
CA GLY A 28 12.97 2.89 -4.13
C GLY A 28 12.61 2.81 -2.65
N ASN A 29 12.94 1.72 -1.97
CA ASN A 29 12.79 1.62 -0.53
C ASN A 29 13.78 2.55 0.19
N LYS A 30 13.31 3.16 1.27
CA LYS A 30 14.08 4.12 2.09
C LYS A 30 14.12 3.67 3.55
N ARG A 31 12.96 3.30 4.07
CA ARG A 31 12.73 2.92 5.46
C ARG A 31 12.57 1.42 5.64
N VAL A 32 11.91 0.77 4.67
CA VAL A 32 11.68 -0.69 4.70
C VAL A 32 12.91 -1.38 4.08
N SER A 33 13.57 -2.27 4.83
CA SER A 33 14.76 -2.96 4.32
C SER A 33 14.41 -4.01 3.25
N ASP A 34 15.37 -4.35 2.40
CA ASP A 34 15.22 -5.40 1.39
C ASP A 34 14.80 -6.74 2.00
N GLU A 35 15.36 -7.08 3.17
CA GLU A 35 15.03 -8.30 3.91
C GLU A 35 13.58 -8.31 4.35
N THR A 36 13.08 -7.14 4.80
CA THR A 36 11.67 -6.98 5.20
C THR A 36 10.75 -7.15 3.99
N ILE A 37 11.10 -6.56 2.85
CA ILE A 37 10.32 -6.69 1.61
C ILE A 37 10.29 -8.15 1.14
N LYS A 38 11.44 -8.84 1.14
CA LYS A 38 11.54 -10.26 0.80
C LYS A 38 10.68 -11.12 1.73
N LEU A 39 10.72 -10.85 3.02
CA LEU A 39 9.96 -11.58 4.03
C LEU A 39 8.44 -11.44 3.81
N TYR A 40 7.93 -10.20 3.68
CA TYR A 40 6.50 -9.98 3.49
C TYR A 40 5.99 -10.44 2.12
N GLY A 41 6.82 -10.33 1.08
CA GLY A 41 6.50 -10.84 -0.25
C GLY A 41 6.64 -12.36 -0.40
N ASP A 42 7.17 -13.08 0.60
CA ASP A 42 7.61 -14.48 0.49
C ASP A 42 8.54 -14.69 -0.72
N ILE A 43 9.50 -13.78 -0.90
CA ILE A 43 10.42 -13.79 -2.04
C ILE A 43 11.66 -14.59 -1.67
N VAL A 44 11.89 -15.69 -2.39
CA VAL A 44 13.00 -16.63 -2.16
C VAL A 44 13.90 -16.70 -3.39
N LEU A 45 15.19 -16.49 -3.19
CA LEU A 45 16.20 -16.65 -4.25
C LEU A 45 16.26 -18.11 -4.73
N GLY A 46 16.44 -18.31 -6.02
CA GLY A 46 16.49 -19.65 -6.62
C GLY A 46 15.12 -20.27 -6.90
N SER A 47 14.05 -19.57 -6.60
CA SER A 47 12.69 -20.03 -6.88
C SER A 47 12.26 -19.73 -8.31
N ASN A 48 11.30 -20.53 -8.81
CA ASN A 48 10.60 -20.26 -10.06
C ASN A 48 9.37 -19.43 -9.78
N TYR A 49 9.18 -18.34 -10.53
CA TYR A 49 8.01 -17.48 -10.42
C TYR A 49 7.22 -17.47 -11.72
N SER A 50 5.94 -17.80 -11.62
CA SER A 50 4.94 -17.56 -12.65
C SER A 50 4.33 -16.17 -12.50
N ILE A 51 3.58 -15.71 -13.50
CA ILE A 51 2.82 -14.45 -13.41
C ILE A 51 1.90 -14.44 -12.18
N ASN A 52 1.23 -15.57 -11.89
CA ASN A 52 0.36 -15.69 -10.71
C ASN A 52 1.12 -15.56 -9.39
N ASP A 53 2.39 -15.94 -9.36
CA ASP A 53 3.21 -15.80 -8.15
C ASP A 53 3.65 -14.35 -7.96
N LEU A 54 3.95 -13.63 -9.06
CA LEU A 54 4.21 -12.18 -9.01
C LEU A 54 2.99 -11.41 -8.51
N ASP A 55 1.79 -11.77 -8.96
CA ASP A 55 0.53 -11.16 -8.47
C ASP A 55 0.31 -11.40 -6.96
N LYS A 56 0.65 -12.61 -6.47
CA LYS A 56 0.59 -12.89 -5.02
C LYS A 56 1.59 -12.06 -4.22
N ILE A 57 2.82 -11.88 -4.73
CA ILE A 57 3.83 -11.02 -4.12
C ILE A 57 3.30 -9.58 -4.05
N LEU A 58 2.81 -9.03 -5.16
CA LEU A 58 2.22 -7.71 -5.21
C LEU A 58 1.13 -7.53 -4.16
N LYS A 59 0.17 -8.47 -4.11
CA LYS A 59 -0.93 -8.42 -3.14
C LYS A 59 -0.43 -8.40 -1.71
N LYS A 60 0.52 -9.27 -1.34
CA LYS A 60 1.11 -9.31 -0.01
C LYS A 60 1.82 -8.02 0.37
N LEU A 61 2.56 -7.42 -0.57
CA LEU A 61 3.26 -6.17 -0.33
C LEU A 61 2.27 -5.01 -0.14
N TYR A 62 1.19 -4.92 -0.94
CA TYR A 62 0.14 -3.91 -0.74
C TYR A 62 -0.64 -4.11 0.59
N GLU A 63 -0.86 -5.36 1.01
CA GLU A 63 -1.52 -5.67 2.29
C GLU A 63 -0.73 -5.18 3.52
N THR A 64 0.59 -4.93 3.38
CA THR A 64 1.39 -4.33 4.46
C THR A 64 1.06 -2.87 4.73
N GLU A 65 0.44 -2.18 3.77
CA GLU A 65 0.21 -0.74 3.78
C GLU A 65 1.51 0.10 3.87
N PHE A 66 2.67 -0.47 3.56
CA PHE A 66 3.93 0.27 3.53
C PHE A 66 4.15 1.02 2.23
N PHE A 67 3.58 0.52 1.13
CA PHE A 67 3.88 0.96 -0.22
C PHE A 67 2.66 1.60 -0.90
N GLU A 68 2.89 2.77 -1.50
CA GLU A 68 1.94 3.46 -2.37
C GLU A 68 1.92 2.82 -3.76
N ASP A 69 3.11 2.48 -4.28
CA ASP A 69 3.24 1.76 -5.55
C ASP A 69 4.28 0.64 -5.45
N VAL A 70 4.00 -0.46 -6.14
CA VAL A 70 4.91 -1.60 -6.27
C VAL A 70 4.86 -2.10 -7.70
N LYS A 71 6.01 -2.08 -8.38
CA LYS A 71 6.19 -2.67 -9.70
C LYS A 71 7.13 -3.86 -9.59
N ILE A 72 6.72 -4.98 -10.16
CA ILE A 72 7.50 -6.22 -10.15
C ILE A 72 7.61 -6.78 -11.56
N GLU A 73 8.82 -7.19 -11.94
CA GLU A 73 9.08 -7.85 -13.22
C GLU A 73 10.26 -8.80 -13.10
N ILE A 74 10.31 -9.79 -13.99
CA ILE A 74 11.48 -10.66 -14.14
C ILE A 74 12.13 -10.37 -15.48
N LYS A 75 13.44 -10.07 -15.46
CA LYS A 75 14.24 -9.85 -16.66
C LYS A 75 15.57 -10.58 -16.51
N ASN A 76 15.92 -11.46 -17.43
CA ASN A 76 17.19 -12.18 -17.45
C ASN A 76 17.49 -12.88 -16.10
N ASN A 77 16.52 -13.58 -15.52
CA ASN A 77 16.62 -14.26 -14.23
C ASN A 77 16.83 -13.32 -13.01
N VAL A 78 16.60 -12.02 -13.19
CA VAL A 78 16.58 -11.02 -12.11
C VAL A 78 15.14 -10.63 -11.80
N LEU A 79 14.74 -10.81 -10.56
CA LEU A 79 13.47 -10.25 -10.05
C LEU A 79 13.73 -8.80 -9.65
N VAL A 80 13.14 -7.88 -10.40
CA VAL A 80 13.25 -6.43 -10.13
C VAL A 80 11.99 -5.95 -9.45
N LEU A 81 12.13 -5.37 -8.26
CA LEU A 81 11.06 -4.68 -7.54
C LEU A 81 11.39 -3.19 -7.45
N ASN A 82 10.48 -2.35 -7.93
CA ASN A 82 10.52 -0.92 -7.69
C ASN A 82 9.37 -0.58 -6.77
N VAL A 83 9.67 -0.02 -5.61
CA VAL A 83 8.69 0.32 -4.58
C VAL A 83 8.68 1.82 -4.31
N GLU A 84 7.51 2.36 -3.99
CA GLU A 84 7.33 3.70 -3.48
C GLU A 84 6.64 3.62 -2.12
N GLU A 85 7.33 4.09 -1.08
CA GLU A 85 6.81 3.99 0.28
C GLU A 85 5.83 5.14 0.58
N TYR A 86 4.71 4.84 1.24
CA TYR A 86 3.88 5.87 1.85
C TYR A 86 4.68 6.71 2.86
N PRO A 87 4.42 8.02 2.95
CA PRO A 87 4.93 8.83 4.06
C PRO A 87 4.46 8.28 5.40
N VAL A 88 5.28 8.45 6.44
CA VAL A 88 4.93 8.07 7.81
C VAL A 88 4.40 9.27 8.56
N ILE A 89 3.28 9.10 9.23
CA ILE A 89 2.72 10.12 10.12
C ILE A 89 3.60 10.19 11.37
N ASN A 90 4.28 11.31 11.55
CA ASN A 90 5.07 11.57 12.75
C ASN A 90 4.18 11.95 13.93
N GLU A 91 3.25 12.88 13.71
CA GLU A 91 2.33 13.40 14.71
C GLU A 91 0.95 13.69 14.12
N ILE A 92 -0.11 13.48 14.91
CA ILE A 92 -1.47 13.89 14.58
C ILE A 92 -1.92 14.97 15.57
N ILE A 93 -2.22 16.15 15.01
CA ILE A 93 -2.64 17.33 15.77
C ILE A 93 -4.16 17.54 15.55
N ILE A 94 -4.89 17.77 16.65
CA ILE A 94 -6.29 18.20 16.59
C ILE A 94 -6.33 19.65 17.04
N GLU A 95 -6.48 20.56 16.08
CA GLU A 95 -6.56 22.00 16.31
C GLU A 95 -8.00 22.47 16.42
N GLY A 96 -8.25 23.51 17.24
CA GLY A 96 -9.59 24.06 17.45
C GLY A 96 -10.34 23.44 18.63
N GLU A 97 -10.13 22.18 18.96
CA GLU A 97 -10.76 21.52 20.11
C GLU A 97 -9.93 21.73 21.40
N LYS A 98 -10.56 22.34 22.42
CA LYS A 98 -9.91 22.64 23.70
C LYS A 98 -9.96 21.48 24.70
N ALA A 99 -11.00 20.66 24.64
CA ALA A 99 -11.20 19.56 25.56
C ALA A 99 -10.27 18.38 25.26
N LYS A 100 -9.30 18.13 26.14
CA LYS A 100 -8.33 17.02 25.99
C LYS A 100 -9.02 15.67 25.75
N LYS A 101 -10.10 15.39 26.51
CA LYS A 101 -10.85 14.13 26.39
C LYS A 101 -11.43 13.93 24.98
N ILE A 102 -11.95 14.99 24.35
CA ILE A 102 -12.50 14.93 22.99
C ILE A 102 -11.38 14.69 21.99
N ARG A 103 -10.24 15.40 22.10
CA ARG A 103 -9.08 15.16 21.22
C ARG A 103 -8.59 13.72 21.31
N GLU A 104 -8.49 13.16 22.50
CA GLU A 104 -8.08 11.76 22.69
C GLU A 104 -9.09 10.77 22.11
N ASP A 105 -10.40 11.04 22.24
CA ASP A 105 -11.46 10.21 21.67
C ASP A 105 -11.44 10.25 20.13
N ILE A 106 -11.24 11.43 19.55
CA ILE A 106 -11.01 11.58 18.10
C ILE A 106 -9.83 10.75 17.64
N LYS A 107 -8.64 10.91 18.27
CA LYS A 107 -7.42 10.14 17.93
C LYS A 107 -7.62 8.63 18.02
N LYS A 108 -8.52 8.14 18.88
CA LYS A 108 -8.86 6.71 18.96
C LYS A 108 -9.73 6.26 17.78
N ARG A 109 -10.67 7.08 17.34
CA ARG A 109 -11.68 6.73 16.33
C ARG A 109 -11.19 6.83 14.90
N ILE A 110 -10.30 7.77 14.60
CA ILE A 110 -9.73 7.93 13.25
C ILE A 110 -8.90 6.71 12.86
N LYS A 111 -8.83 6.42 11.56
CA LYS A 111 -8.08 5.28 11.00
C LYS A 111 -6.58 5.54 10.93
N LEU A 112 -6.20 6.77 10.56
CA LEU A 112 -4.80 7.18 10.52
C LEU A 112 -4.23 7.25 11.94
N LYS A 113 -2.99 6.77 12.09
CA LYS A 113 -2.31 6.71 13.39
C LYS A 113 -0.90 7.26 13.29
N GLU A 114 -0.40 7.82 14.38
CA GLU A 114 1.01 8.19 14.49
C GLU A 114 1.90 6.96 14.30
N LYS A 115 3.04 7.14 13.64
CA LYS A 115 4.01 6.10 13.28
C LYS A 115 3.51 5.06 12.25
N ALA A 116 2.32 5.26 11.68
CA ALA A 116 1.78 4.46 10.59
C ALA A 116 1.86 5.21 9.25
N SER A 117 1.61 4.50 8.17
CA SER A 117 1.59 5.04 6.81
C SER A 117 0.44 6.04 6.61
N PHE A 118 0.72 7.14 5.91
CA PHE A 118 -0.29 8.10 5.50
C PHE A 118 -0.96 7.64 4.19
N ILE A 119 -2.17 7.14 4.30
CA ILE A 119 -2.98 6.67 3.18
C ILE A 119 -4.12 7.65 2.95
N LYS A 120 -4.09 8.36 1.81
CA LYS A 120 -5.02 9.46 1.49
C LYS A 120 -6.50 9.07 1.55
N SER A 121 -6.85 7.84 1.18
CA SER A 121 -8.25 7.37 1.29
C SER A 121 -8.73 7.34 2.74
N LYS A 122 -7.87 6.96 3.69
CA LYS A 122 -8.19 6.96 5.13
C LYS A 122 -8.39 8.37 5.68
N LEU A 123 -7.73 9.39 5.11
CA LEU A 123 -7.91 10.78 5.52
C LEU A 123 -9.36 11.24 5.34
N ASN A 124 -9.97 10.94 4.19
CA ASN A 124 -11.36 11.30 3.93
C ASN A 124 -12.32 10.59 4.91
N ASP A 125 -12.06 9.33 5.22
CA ASP A 125 -12.83 8.58 6.21
C ASP A 125 -12.70 9.20 7.60
N ASP A 126 -11.51 9.66 7.96
CA ASP A 126 -11.25 10.30 9.25
C ASP A 126 -11.97 11.64 9.39
N VAL A 127 -11.94 12.49 8.34
CA VAL A 127 -12.71 13.73 8.30
C VAL A 127 -14.20 13.46 8.54
N ASN A 128 -14.75 12.45 7.86
CA ASN A 128 -16.16 12.07 8.04
C ASN A 128 -16.44 11.55 9.46
N THR A 129 -15.49 10.77 10.02
CA THR A 129 -15.59 10.25 11.39
C THR A 129 -15.61 11.38 12.42
N ILE A 130 -14.77 12.40 12.24
CA ILE A 130 -14.72 13.59 13.11
C ILE A 130 -16.03 14.38 13.00
N LYS A 131 -16.47 14.70 11.78
CA LYS A 131 -17.75 15.42 11.56
C LYS A 131 -18.93 14.69 12.22
N LYS A 132 -18.99 13.37 12.07
CA LYS A 132 -20.02 12.53 12.69
C LYS A 132 -19.95 12.57 14.22
N ALA A 133 -18.75 12.54 14.80
CA ALA A 133 -18.59 12.65 16.26
C ALA A 133 -19.13 13.98 16.79
N TYR A 134 -18.82 15.10 16.13
CA TYR A 134 -19.35 16.42 16.51
C TYR A 134 -20.87 16.53 16.31
N SER A 135 -21.39 15.98 15.22
CA SER A 135 -22.83 15.93 14.98
C SER A 135 -23.60 15.24 16.11
N THR A 136 -23.05 14.14 16.67
CA THR A 136 -23.67 13.44 17.82
C THR A 136 -23.66 14.27 19.11
N LEU A 137 -22.78 15.27 19.19
CA LEU A 137 -22.72 16.24 20.30
C LEU A 137 -23.60 17.47 20.05
N GLY A 138 -24.32 17.51 18.92
CA GLY A 138 -25.19 18.62 18.55
C GLY A 138 -24.56 19.67 17.63
N PHE A 139 -23.29 19.54 17.28
CA PHE A 139 -22.56 20.45 16.38
C PHE A 139 -22.70 20.00 14.92
N ILE A 140 -23.86 20.22 14.32
CA ILE A 140 -24.19 19.67 12.97
C ILE A 140 -23.50 20.42 11.81
N PHE A 141 -22.95 21.61 12.02
CA PHE A 141 -22.29 22.42 11.02
C PHE A 141 -20.76 22.44 11.20
N THR A 142 -20.19 21.42 11.82
CA THR A 142 -18.73 21.32 12.01
C THR A 142 -18.02 21.17 10.67
N GLU A 143 -17.10 22.09 10.39
CA GLU A 143 -16.14 21.95 9.30
C GLU A 143 -14.84 21.34 9.83
N VAL A 144 -14.19 20.53 9.02
CA VAL A 144 -12.92 19.92 9.35
C VAL A 144 -11.99 20.06 8.16
N ASP A 145 -10.99 20.93 8.32
CA ASP A 145 -9.92 21.10 7.36
C ASP A 145 -8.73 20.21 7.74
N THR A 146 -7.91 19.88 6.75
CA THR A 146 -6.71 19.08 6.96
C THR A 146 -5.47 19.79 6.45
N ILE A 147 -4.41 19.81 7.24
CA ILE A 147 -3.11 20.35 6.87
C ILE A 147 -2.09 19.21 6.96
N ILE A 148 -1.30 19.06 5.90
CA ILE A 148 -0.24 18.07 5.80
C ILE A 148 1.07 18.82 5.67
N ASP A 149 1.91 18.75 6.70
CA ASP A 149 3.22 19.33 6.71
C ASP A 149 4.26 18.24 6.43
N GLU A 150 4.86 18.29 5.26
CA GLU A 150 5.90 17.34 4.83
C GLU A 150 7.28 17.79 5.33
N PHE A 151 8.09 16.85 5.76
CA PHE A 151 9.47 17.10 6.11
C PHE A 151 10.39 15.93 5.74
N SER A 152 11.68 16.03 6.09
CA SER A 152 12.70 15.07 5.66
C SER A 152 12.36 13.60 6.01
N GLU A 153 12.96 12.67 5.29
CA GLU A 153 12.85 11.22 5.52
C GLU A 153 11.47 10.62 5.28
N ASN A 154 10.71 11.16 4.31
CA ASN A 154 9.38 10.68 3.95
C ASN A 154 8.41 10.65 5.15
N ARG A 155 8.37 11.75 5.91
CA ARG A 155 7.51 11.94 7.09
C ARG A 155 6.59 13.12 6.91
N ILE A 156 5.44 13.06 7.58
CA ILE A 156 4.48 14.16 7.64
C ILE A 156 3.99 14.40 9.07
N ASN A 157 3.56 15.62 9.36
CA ASN A 157 2.61 15.89 10.43
C ASN A 157 1.24 16.12 9.82
N LEU A 158 0.21 15.58 10.46
CA LEU A 158 -1.18 15.70 10.03
C LEU A 158 -1.97 16.48 11.05
N THR A 159 -2.53 17.62 10.63
CA THR A 159 -3.41 18.45 11.47
C THR A 159 -4.84 18.36 10.96
N TYR A 160 -5.77 18.02 11.86
CA TYR A 160 -7.22 18.20 11.66
C TYR A 160 -7.62 19.48 12.39
N LYS A 161 -8.08 20.47 11.65
CA LYS A 161 -8.54 21.76 12.16
C LYS A 161 -10.05 21.78 12.18
N ILE A 162 -10.62 22.00 13.36
CA ILE A 162 -12.07 21.93 13.63
C ILE A 162 -12.64 23.31 13.94
#